data_92160581c9d9eb13502cbf10276316f1
#
_entry.id   92160581c9d9eb13502cbf10276316f1
#
_cell.length_a   1.000
_cell.length_b   1.000
_cell.length_c   1.000
_cell.angle_alpha   90.00
_cell.angle_beta   90.00
_cell.angle_gamma   90.00
#
_symmetry.space_group_name_H-M   'P 1'
#
loop_
_entity.id
_entity.type
_entity.pdbx_description
1 polymer ?
#
loop_
_entity_poly.entity_id
_entity_poly.type
_entity_poly.pdbx_seq_one_letter_code
_entity_poly.pdbx_strand_id
1 'polypeptide(L)'
;MNILKLLHRFIPPYRGKVVLNILFNILSTVLSLFSFATIIPMLRLLFGISTANSRYIELVVTMSIKEYIEAARGNMYWWIGQMVSDYGAGTVLMMLGVFLVVTTGLKCLCAWLANFFIVPIRTGVLRDLRQQLYNKVTRLPIGYFTEERKGDIMSRMTNDVNEVEASIMSTVDILFKNPLMILIYLIMLFIISWQLTLFAMILLPVAGLLIGRIGRSLKRSSTIGQEQTADILTQIEETLGGLRVVKAFNAEEKLQARFLRLINDTRRTFTRINRRYYLAHPVSEFLGTALIAVLLWYGGGLILSHNSLIDASTFIYYLILFYSIINPAKDLSKASYGIRRGTAALDRIDKILNTANPIQDPAHPVTIERPITTIEYRNVSFSYRADVPVLQDINLTIPQGAMVALVGQSGSGKTTLADLLPRFYDVKKGEVTINGVDVRQTRVRDLRSLMGIVNQEAILFNDTFFNNITFGVDTSQPAPNGQTWEQAVENAARIANAHDFIMETPDGYQTTVGDRGSKLSGGQRQRISIARAILKNPPILILDEATSALDTKSEKIVQDALERLMKDRTTIVVAHRLSTIRNADIICVIHDGRIVEQGKHDELLALNGYYAKLYAMQS
;
A
#
# COMPACT_ATOMS: atom_id res chain seq x y z
N MET A 1 -0.45 19.12 -0.56
CA MET A 1 0.91 18.84 -1.11
C MET A 1 0.93 19.19 -2.60
N ASN A 2 1.97 19.86 -3.11
CA ASN A 2 2.04 20.25 -4.52
C ASN A 2 2.38 19.04 -5.39
N ILE A 3 1.77 18.93 -6.59
CA ILE A 3 2.04 17.93 -7.63
C ILE A 3 3.56 17.74 -7.84
N LEU A 4 4.31 18.83 -7.81
CA LEU A 4 5.78 18.85 -7.95
C LEU A 4 6.50 18.03 -6.86
N LYS A 5 6.00 18.01 -5.60
CA LYS A 5 6.59 17.19 -4.54
C LYS A 5 6.43 15.69 -4.81
N LEU A 6 5.31 15.27 -5.39
CA LEU A 6 5.05 13.88 -5.75
C LEU A 6 6.02 13.42 -6.85
N LEU A 7 6.19 14.23 -7.89
CA LEU A 7 7.16 13.97 -8.96
C LEU A 7 8.60 13.96 -8.46
N HIS A 8 8.98 14.96 -7.65
CA HIS A 8 10.34 15.05 -7.10
C HIS A 8 10.71 13.85 -6.21
N ARG A 9 9.75 13.26 -5.52
CA ARG A 9 9.96 12.10 -4.66
C ARG A 9 10.13 10.79 -5.44
N PHE A 10 9.33 10.56 -6.50
CA PHE A 10 9.24 9.26 -7.14
C PHE A 10 9.86 9.16 -8.52
N ILE A 11 10.07 10.29 -9.23
CA ILE A 11 10.62 10.28 -10.59
C ILE A 11 12.15 10.13 -10.65
N PRO A 12 12.98 10.66 -9.72
CA PRO A 12 14.42 10.65 -9.86
C PRO A 12 15.05 9.30 -10.24
N PRO A 13 14.62 8.15 -9.66
CA PRO A 13 15.16 6.85 -10.06
C PRO A 13 14.78 6.43 -11.49
N TYR A 14 13.74 7.03 -12.06
CA TYR A 14 13.14 6.65 -13.34
C TYR A 14 13.23 7.72 -14.42
N ARG A 15 13.99 8.83 -14.18
CA ARG A 15 14.06 10.00 -15.08
C ARG A 15 14.33 9.67 -16.54
N GLY A 16 15.22 8.72 -16.83
CA GLY A 16 15.51 8.31 -18.20
C GLY A 16 14.27 7.70 -18.91
N LYS A 17 13.48 6.89 -18.19
CA LYS A 17 12.25 6.30 -18.73
C LYS A 17 11.14 7.34 -18.94
N VAL A 18 11.07 8.38 -18.08
CA VAL A 18 10.13 9.51 -18.26
C VAL A 18 10.49 10.31 -19.50
N VAL A 19 11.78 10.58 -19.72
CA VAL A 19 12.25 11.30 -20.93
C VAL A 19 11.90 10.51 -22.19
N LEU A 20 12.13 9.19 -22.21
CA LEU A 20 11.76 8.34 -23.34
C LEU A 20 10.24 8.31 -23.57
N ASN A 21 9.44 8.23 -22.50
CA ASN A 21 7.98 8.32 -22.60
C ASN A 21 7.53 9.64 -23.24
N ILE A 22 8.10 10.78 -22.80
CA ILE A 22 7.79 12.10 -23.36
C ILE A 22 8.21 12.16 -24.83
N LEU A 23 9.41 11.72 -25.17
CA LEU A 23 9.94 11.70 -26.54
C LEU A 23 9.01 10.90 -27.49
N PHE A 24 8.63 9.68 -27.10
CA PHE A 24 7.74 8.86 -27.92
C PHE A 24 6.32 9.40 -28.00
N ASN A 25 5.81 10.09 -26.98
CA ASN A 25 4.53 10.80 -27.06
C ASN A 25 4.59 11.99 -28.02
N ILE A 26 5.70 12.77 -28.03
CA ILE A 26 5.93 13.83 -29.02
C ILE A 26 5.94 13.26 -30.42
N LEU A 27 6.75 12.22 -30.64
CA LEU A 27 6.90 11.60 -31.96
C LEU A 27 5.55 11.01 -32.44
N SER A 28 4.80 10.33 -31.58
CA SER A 28 3.47 9.84 -31.88
C SER A 28 2.49 10.97 -32.27
N THR A 29 2.57 12.12 -31.58
CA THR A 29 1.73 13.29 -31.88
C THR A 29 2.09 13.91 -33.21
N VAL A 30 3.38 14.07 -33.50
CA VAL A 30 3.88 14.58 -34.79
C VAL A 30 3.48 13.65 -35.95
N LEU A 31 3.68 12.35 -35.78
CA LEU A 31 3.24 11.35 -36.78
C LEU A 31 1.70 11.38 -36.98
N SER A 32 0.94 11.69 -35.95
CA SER A 32 -0.53 11.90 -36.06
C SER A 32 -0.87 13.09 -36.96
N LEU A 33 -0.11 14.20 -36.87
CA LEU A 33 -0.29 15.35 -37.76
C LEU A 33 -0.04 14.98 -39.22
N PHE A 34 1.06 14.25 -39.50
CA PHE A 34 1.37 13.80 -40.86
C PHE A 34 0.30 12.83 -41.39
N SER A 35 -0.14 11.88 -40.58
CA SER A 35 -1.20 10.93 -40.92
C SER A 35 -2.51 11.67 -41.30
N PHE A 36 -2.90 12.68 -40.51
CA PHE A 36 -4.08 13.47 -40.83
C PHE A 36 -3.85 14.40 -42.04
N ALA A 37 -2.65 14.99 -42.20
CA ALA A 37 -2.32 15.85 -43.33
C ALA A 37 -2.38 15.12 -44.68
N THR A 38 -2.09 13.81 -44.71
CA THR A 38 -2.21 12.96 -45.92
C THR A 38 -3.63 12.90 -46.46
N ILE A 39 -4.64 13.14 -45.61
CA ILE A 39 -6.05 13.16 -46.03
C ILE A 39 -6.32 14.31 -47.02
N ILE A 40 -5.60 15.45 -46.89
CA ILE A 40 -5.83 16.63 -47.76
C ILE A 40 -5.55 16.29 -49.22
N PRO A 41 -4.40 15.78 -49.64
CA PRO A 41 -4.14 15.41 -51.03
C PRO A 41 -5.04 14.28 -51.53
N MET A 42 -5.42 13.32 -50.67
CA MET A 42 -6.38 12.28 -51.03
C MET A 42 -7.75 12.87 -51.38
N LEU A 43 -8.27 13.79 -50.56
CA LEU A 43 -9.54 14.47 -50.85
C LEU A 43 -9.46 15.33 -52.09
N ARG A 44 -8.37 16.04 -52.34
CA ARG A 44 -8.16 16.84 -53.55
C ARG A 44 -8.21 15.98 -54.80
N LEU A 45 -7.56 14.82 -54.80
CA LEU A 45 -7.60 13.87 -55.90
C LEU A 45 -9.01 13.32 -56.12
N LEU A 46 -9.73 12.96 -55.06
CA LEU A 46 -11.09 12.46 -55.14
C LEU A 46 -12.10 13.49 -55.66
N PHE A 47 -11.96 14.78 -55.27
CA PHE A 47 -12.85 15.86 -55.68
C PHE A 47 -12.43 16.50 -57.01
N GLY A 48 -11.38 16.01 -57.68
CA GLY A 48 -10.91 16.56 -58.95
C GLY A 48 -10.39 17.99 -58.81
N ILE A 49 -10.00 18.43 -57.61
CA ILE A 49 -9.43 19.75 -57.41
C ILE A 49 -8.01 19.77 -57.96
N SER A 50 -7.83 20.49 -59.06
CA SER A 50 -6.57 20.47 -59.80
C SER A 50 -5.37 20.88 -58.95
N THR A 51 -4.36 20.00 -58.93
CA THR A 51 -3.04 20.26 -58.36
C THR A 51 -2.06 20.84 -59.40
N ALA A 52 -2.51 20.99 -60.66
CA ALA A 52 -1.70 21.33 -61.83
C ALA A 52 -1.11 22.75 -61.84
N ASN A 53 -1.63 23.67 -61.03
CA ASN A 53 -1.15 25.08 -61.00
C ASN A 53 -0.13 25.37 -59.91
N SER A 54 0.33 24.35 -59.15
CA SER A 54 1.37 24.54 -58.15
C SER A 54 2.74 24.62 -58.81
N ARG A 55 3.49 25.74 -58.58
CA ARG A 55 4.87 25.89 -59.01
C ARG A 55 5.81 25.45 -57.88
N TYR A 56 6.90 24.84 -58.24
CA TYR A 56 7.96 24.54 -57.26
C TYR A 56 8.58 25.85 -56.78
N ILE A 57 8.67 26.05 -55.48
CA ILE A 57 9.30 27.21 -54.82
C ILE A 57 10.53 26.72 -54.07
N GLU A 58 11.67 27.25 -54.40
CA GLU A 58 12.90 26.90 -53.68
C GLU A 58 12.84 27.41 -52.24
N LEU A 59 13.11 26.54 -51.27
CA LEU A 59 13.07 26.89 -49.85
C LEU A 59 14.34 27.62 -49.45
N VAL A 60 14.26 28.92 -49.18
CA VAL A 60 15.40 29.74 -48.79
C VAL A 60 15.33 30.08 -47.29
N VAL A 61 16.47 30.07 -46.60
CA VAL A 61 16.58 30.28 -45.13
C VAL A 61 16.08 31.69 -44.70
N THR A 62 15.98 32.65 -45.62
CA THR A 62 15.49 34.00 -45.35
C THR A 62 13.96 34.13 -45.34
N MET A 63 13.21 33.08 -45.66
CA MET A 63 11.76 33.11 -45.65
C MET A 63 11.22 33.20 -44.22
N SER A 64 10.13 33.95 -44.04
CA SER A 64 9.35 33.88 -42.80
C SER A 64 8.75 32.49 -42.60
N ILE A 65 8.47 32.12 -41.36
CA ILE A 65 7.90 30.79 -41.03
C ILE A 65 6.61 30.53 -41.85
N LYS A 66 5.81 31.57 -42.08
CA LYS A 66 4.57 31.46 -42.87
C LYS A 66 4.87 31.15 -44.33
N GLU A 67 5.78 31.89 -44.95
CA GLU A 67 6.20 31.66 -46.35
C GLU A 67 6.84 30.29 -46.53
N TYR A 68 7.65 29.85 -45.53
CA TYR A 68 8.25 28.52 -45.55
C TYR A 68 7.19 27.39 -45.52
N ILE A 69 6.14 27.51 -44.70
CA ILE A 69 5.04 26.55 -44.63
C ILE A 69 4.21 26.56 -45.92
N GLU A 70 3.94 27.75 -46.49
CA GLU A 70 3.21 27.90 -47.77
C GLU A 70 4.01 27.29 -48.92
N ALA A 71 5.31 27.54 -49.00
CA ALA A 71 6.21 26.97 -49.98
C ALA A 71 6.32 25.43 -49.83
N ALA A 72 6.52 24.93 -48.63
CA ALA A 72 6.58 23.49 -48.38
C ALA A 72 5.26 22.79 -48.78
N ARG A 73 4.11 23.40 -48.47
CA ARG A 73 2.78 22.91 -48.88
C ARG A 73 2.63 22.95 -50.41
N GLY A 74 3.04 24.02 -51.04
CA GLY A 74 3.02 24.17 -52.51
C GLY A 74 3.88 23.13 -53.19
N ASN A 75 5.09 22.89 -52.70
CA ASN A 75 6.01 21.90 -53.21
C ASN A 75 5.44 20.45 -53.06
N MET A 76 4.81 20.18 -51.93
CA MET A 76 4.11 18.88 -51.74
C MET A 76 3.03 18.65 -52.79
N TYR A 77 2.20 19.67 -53.09
CA TYR A 77 1.17 19.57 -54.13
C TYR A 77 1.77 19.47 -55.53
N TRP A 78 2.87 20.18 -55.82
CA TRP A 78 3.59 20.07 -57.08
C TRP A 78 4.13 18.64 -57.30
N TRP A 79 4.75 18.03 -56.27
CA TRP A 79 5.22 16.65 -56.31
C TRP A 79 4.11 15.65 -56.55
N ILE A 80 2.98 15.81 -55.86
CA ILE A 80 1.80 14.96 -56.04
C ILE A 80 1.24 15.15 -57.45
N GLY A 81 1.20 16.37 -57.97
CA GLY A 81 0.79 16.68 -59.34
C GLY A 81 1.64 15.97 -60.38
N GLN A 82 2.97 15.99 -60.22
CA GLN A 82 3.90 15.26 -61.07
C GLN A 82 3.64 13.73 -61.00
N MET A 83 3.51 13.19 -59.82
CA MET A 83 3.19 11.77 -59.64
C MET A 83 1.85 11.38 -60.31
N VAL A 84 0.86 12.26 -60.24
CA VAL A 84 -0.44 12.00 -60.93
C VAL A 84 -0.28 12.01 -62.43
N SER A 85 0.56 12.92 -63.00
CA SER A 85 0.89 12.94 -64.40
C SER A 85 1.63 11.69 -64.87
N ASP A 86 2.56 11.22 -64.07
CA ASP A 86 3.44 10.08 -64.44
C ASP A 86 2.77 8.70 -64.23
N TYR A 87 2.01 8.53 -63.14
CA TYR A 87 1.48 7.22 -62.70
C TYR A 87 -0.04 7.12 -62.73
N GLY A 88 -0.73 8.23 -62.96
CA GLY A 88 -2.20 8.31 -62.90
C GLY A 88 -2.75 8.47 -61.49
N ALA A 89 -3.94 9.08 -61.38
CA ALA A 89 -4.56 9.44 -60.08
C ALA A 89 -4.86 8.23 -59.18
N GLY A 90 -5.26 7.09 -59.75
CA GLY A 90 -5.58 5.88 -58.99
C GLY A 90 -4.35 5.28 -58.31
N THR A 91 -3.21 5.24 -59.01
CA THR A 91 -1.95 4.74 -58.45
C THR A 91 -1.42 5.67 -57.35
N VAL A 92 -1.49 6.99 -57.52
CA VAL A 92 -1.08 7.97 -56.51
C VAL A 92 -1.99 7.88 -55.27
N LEU A 93 -3.29 7.68 -55.45
CA LEU A 93 -4.22 7.46 -54.32
C LEU A 93 -3.84 6.19 -53.53
N MET A 94 -3.46 5.09 -54.22
CA MET A 94 -2.95 3.89 -53.56
C MET A 94 -1.64 4.16 -52.80
N MET A 95 -0.69 4.90 -53.39
CA MET A 95 0.56 5.27 -52.73
C MET A 95 0.34 6.11 -51.46
N LEU A 96 -0.57 7.09 -51.53
CA LEU A 96 -0.96 7.89 -50.36
C LEU A 96 -1.67 7.04 -49.31
N GLY A 97 -2.45 6.05 -49.72
CA GLY A 97 -3.06 5.08 -48.80
C GLY A 97 -2.04 4.24 -48.09
N VAL A 98 -1.03 3.72 -48.79
CA VAL A 98 0.11 2.99 -48.18
C VAL A 98 0.88 3.89 -47.23
N PHE A 99 1.18 5.13 -47.63
CA PHE A 99 1.84 6.09 -46.76
C PHE A 99 1.04 6.39 -45.47
N LEU A 100 -0.28 6.52 -45.57
CA LEU A 100 -1.16 6.69 -44.43
C LEU A 100 -1.11 5.48 -43.47
N VAL A 101 -1.10 4.26 -44.01
CA VAL A 101 -1.00 3.02 -43.20
C VAL A 101 0.36 2.97 -42.49
N VAL A 102 1.46 3.24 -43.20
CA VAL A 102 2.81 3.23 -42.63
C VAL A 102 2.97 4.29 -41.53
N THR A 103 2.55 5.54 -41.79
CA THR A 103 2.63 6.61 -40.79
C THR A 103 1.76 6.34 -39.58
N THR A 104 0.56 5.77 -39.77
CA THR A 104 -0.31 5.36 -38.66
C THR A 104 0.30 4.18 -37.90
N GLY A 105 0.90 3.22 -38.58
CA GLY A 105 1.64 2.13 -37.95
C GLY A 105 2.78 2.61 -37.06
N LEU A 106 3.60 3.53 -37.59
CA LEU A 106 4.69 4.16 -36.81
C LEU A 106 4.17 4.98 -35.62
N LYS A 107 3.07 5.73 -35.81
CA LYS A 107 2.38 6.44 -34.72
C LYS A 107 1.95 5.46 -33.60
N CYS A 108 1.31 4.35 -33.98
CA CYS A 108 0.87 3.34 -33.02
C CYS A 108 2.03 2.67 -32.31
N LEU A 109 3.13 2.40 -33.03
CA LEU A 109 4.37 1.88 -32.46
C LEU A 109 4.97 2.86 -31.43
N CYS A 110 5.07 4.12 -31.77
CA CYS A 110 5.54 5.16 -30.86
C CYS A 110 4.63 5.30 -29.61
N ALA A 111 3.33 5.26 -29.79
CA ALA A 111 2.38 5.28 -28.68
C ALA A 111 2.52 4.05 -27.77
N TRP A 112 2.75 2.88 -28.36
CA TRP A 112 3.04 1.65 -27.62
C TRP A 112 4.36 1.75 -26.85
N LEU A 113 5.43 2.23 -27.48
CA LEU A 113 6.73 2.44 -26.84
C LEU A 113 6.63 3.47 -25.69
N ALA A 114 5.86 4.54 -25.85
CA ALA A 114 5.62 5.48 -24.76
C ALA A 114 4.99 4.77 -23.54
N ASN A 115 3.98 3.93 -23.78
CA ASN A 115 3.34 3.13 -22.71
C ASN A 115 4.29 2.06 -22.16
N PHE A 116 5.12 1.43 -22.99
CA PHE A 116 6.12 0.46 -22.56
C PHE A 116 7.11 1.06 -21.54
N PHE A 117 7.58 2.30 -21.76
CA PHE A 117 8.51 2.96 -20.84
C PHE A 117 7.83 3.47 -19.56
N ILE A 118 6.52 3.70 -19.53
CA ILE A 118 5.82 4.14 -18.32
C ILE A 118 5.51 2.99 -17.35
N VAL A 119 5.31 1.76 -17.84
CA VAL A 119 4.99 0.58 -17.00
C VAL A 119 6.04 0.33 -15.91
N PRO A 120 7.37 0.32 -16.19
CA PRO A 120 8.37 0.11 -15.14
C PRO A 120 8.43 1.22 -14.09
N ILE A 121 7.98 2.44 -14.43
CA ILE A 121 7.85 3.53 -13.46
C ILE A 121 6.72 3.21 -12.50
N ARG A 122 5.58 2.83 -13.04
CA ARG A 122 4.38 2.43 -12.32
C ARG A 122 4.66 1.31 -11.29
N THR A 123 5.19 0.19 -11.78
CA THR A 123 5.48 -0.99 -10.94
C THR A 123 6.62 -0.75 -9.95
N GLY A 124 7.61 0.07 -10.34
CA GLY A 124 8.73 0.42 -9.48
C GLY A 124 8.32 1.29 -8.29
N VAL A 125 7.52 2.32 -8.52
CA VAL A 125 6.99 3.16 -7.43
C VAL A 125 6.13 2.35 -6.47
N LEU A 126 5.29 1.44 -7.00
CA LEU A 126 4.47 0.55 -6.20
C LEU A 126 5.32 -0.35 -5.27
N ARG A 127 6.38 -0.95 -5.84
CA ARG A 127 7.35 -1.74 -5.08
C ARG A 127 8.01 -0.92 -3.97
N ASP A 128 8.55 0.25 -4.33
CA ASP A 128 9.34 1.08 -3.43
C ASP A 128 8.49 1.61 -2.25
N LEU A 129 7.24 2.00 -2.51
CA LEU A 129 6.30 2.42 -1.46
C LEU A 129 5.94 1.27 -0.52
N ARG A 130 5.62 0.10 -1.06
CA ARG A 130 5.30 -1.07 -0.25
C ARG A 130 6.48 -1.50 0.60
N GLN A 131 7.69 -1.49 0.05
CA GLN A 131 8.90 -1.82 0.80
C GLN A 131 9.18 -0.80 1.90
N GLN A 132 9.06 0.51 1.63
CA GLN A 132 9.23 1.56 2.65
C GLN A 132 8.21 1.40 3.78
N LEU A 133 6.94 1.17 3.46
CA LEU A 133 5.88 0.96 4.45
C LEU A 133 6.14 -0.30 5.28
N TYR A 134 6.46 -1.42 4.63
CA TYR A 134 6.74 -2.67 5.34
C TYR A 134 7.93 -2.55 6.28
N ASN A 135 9.04 -1.96 5.80
CA ASN A 135 10.22 -1.72 6.62
C ASN A 135 9.95 -0.77 7.80
N LYS A 136 9.06 0.21 7.60
CA LYS A 136 8.67 1.12 8.68
C LYS A 136 7.77 0.42 9.70
N VAL A 137 6.73 -0.26 9.23
CA VAL A 137 5.75 -0.96 10.07
C VAL A 137 6.43 -2.00 10.96
N THR A 138 7.36 -2.80 10.41
CA THR A 138 8.10 -3.82 11.19
C THR A 138 9.04 -3.24 12.25
N ARG A 139 9.38 -1.95 12.16
CA ARG A 139 10.25 -1.25 13.14
C ARG A 139 9.47 -0.40 14.15
N LEU A 140 8.17 -0.22 13.96
CA LEU A 140 7.34 0.52 14.91
C LEU A 140 7.15 -0.27 16.22
N PRO A 141 7.03 0.40 17.36
CA PRO A 141 6.83 -0.25 18.65
C PRO A 141 5.45 -0.93 18.72
N ILE A 142 5.34 -1.96 19.54
CA ILE A 142 4.10 -2.75 19.70
C ILE A 142 2.91 -1.86 20.09
N GLY A 143 3.13 -0.86 20.94
CA GLY A 143 2.07 0.08 21.34
C GLY A 143 1.44 0.92 20.23
N TYR A 144 2.03 0.91 19.02
CA TYR A 144 1.44 1.54 17.84
C TYR A 144 0.30 0.72 17.24
N PHE A 145 0.30 -0.61 17.45
CA PHE A 145 -0.62 -1.57 16.83
C PHE A 145 -1.80 -1.88 17.76
N THR A 146 -2.85 -1.08 17.70
CA THR A 146 -4.15 -1.41 18.27
C THR A 146 -4.99 -2.16 17.22
N GLU A 147 -6.09 -2.82 17.62
CA GLU A 147 -6.97 -3.53 16.68
C GLU A 147 -7.52 -2.60 15.58
N GLU A 148 -7.94 -1.40 15.94
CA GLU A 148 -8.42 -0.38 15.00
C GLU A 148 -7.34 0.05 14.00
N ARG A 149 -6.07 0.13 14.45
CA ARG A 149 -4.95 0.53 13.59
C ARG A 149 -4.46 -0.56 12.66
N LYS A 150 -4.60 -1.84 12.99
CA LYS A 150 -4.17 -2.94 12.10
C LYS A 150 -4.91 -2.89 10.76
N GLY A 151 -6.24 -2.76 10.78
CA GLY A 151 -7.05 -2.64 9.57
C GLY A 151 -6.71 -1.39 8.74
N ASP A 152 -6.51 -0.25 9.41
CA ASP A 152 -6.11 1.01 8.77
C ASP A 152 -4.73 0.88 8.09
N ILE A 153 -3.75 0.25 8.76
CA ILE A 153 -2.41 0.00 8.19
C ILE A 153 -2.51 -0.90 6.96
N MET A 154 -3.28 -1.99 7.02
CA MET A 154 -3.49 -2.88 5.87
C MET A 154 -4.12 -2.14 4.69
N SER A 155 -5.16 -1.32 4.94
CA SER A 155 -5.79 -0.49 3.91
C SER A 155 -4.81 0.50 3.27
N ARG A 156 -3.92 1.11 4.05
CA ARG A 156 -2.90 2.04 3.53
C ARG A 156 -1.83 1.32 2.70
N MET A 157 -1.43 0.11 3.09
CA MET A 157 -0.45 -0.70 2.35
C MET A 157 -1.01 -1.30 1.05
N THR A 158 -2.33 -1.43 0.93
CA THR A 158 -3.01 -1.98 -0.25
C THR A 158 -3.67 -0.89 -1.08
N ASN A 159 -4.72 -0.27 -0.57
CA ASN A 159 -5.57 0.65 -1.31
C ASN A 159 -4.91 2.02 -1.55
N ASP A 160 -4.33 2.63 -0.49
CA ASP A 160 -3.72 3.95 -0.63
C ASP A 160 -2.48 3.92 -1.54
N VAL A 161 -1.69 2.85 -1.50
CA VAL A 161 -0.54 2.70 -2.40
C VAL A 161 -0.99 2.62 -3.86
N ASN A 162 -2.08 1.91 -4.17
CA ASN A 162 -2.66 1.85 -5.53
C ASN A 162 -3.22 3.22 -5.97
N GLU A 163 -3.82 3.99 -5.04
CA GLU A 163 -4.28 5.35 -5.33
C GLU A 163 -3.12 6.31 -5.65
N VAL A 164 -2.02 6.21 -4.92
CA VAL A 164 -0.81 7.00 -5.22
C VAL A 164 -0.24 6.62 -6.58
N GLU A 165 -0.17 5.34 -6.92
CA GLU A 165 0.26 4.85 -8.21
C GLU A 165 -0.59 5.45 -9.35
N ALA A 166 -1.93 5.32 -9.27
CA ALA A 166 -2.85 5.87 -10.25
C ALA A 166 -2.71 7.40 -10.39
N SER A 167 -2.44 8.08 -9.27
CA SER A 167 -2.21 9.53 -9.26
C SER A 167 -0.91 9.94 -9.95
N ILE A 168 0.17 9.18 -9.79
CA ILE A 168 1.44 9.45 -10.47
C ILE A 168 1.27 9.33 -11.98
N MET A 169 0.56 8.30 -12.46
CA MET A 169 0.26 8.14 -13.88
C MET A 169 -0.55 9.30 -14.43
N SER A 170 -1.64 9.66 -13.72
CA SER A 170 -2.44 10.83 -14.06
C SER A 170 -1.62 12.13 -14.08
N THR A 171 -0.63 12.24 -13.20
CA THR A 171 0.25 13.41 -13.12
C THR A 171 1.18 13.52 -14.35
N VAL A 172 1.75 12.40 -14.80
CA VAL A 172 2.59 12.38 -16.02
C VAL A 172 1.75 12.75 -17.25
N ASP A 173 0.56 12.21 -17.38
CA ASP A 173 -0.35 12.54 -18.48
C ASP A 173 -0.78 14.02 -18.47
N ILE A 174 -1.06 14.59 -17.29
CA ILE A 174 -1.45 16.02 -17.15
C ILE A 174 -0.31 16.97 -17.45
N LEU A 175 0.89 16.69 -16.96
CA LEU A 175 1.98 17.65 -17.05
C LEU A 175 2.71 17.59 -18.40
N PHE A 176 2.76 16.42 -19.02
CA PHE A 176 3.59 16.23 -20.20
C PHE A 176 2.77 15.84 -21.43
N LYS A 177 2.04 14.74 -21.41
CA LYS A 177 1.38 14.21 -22.60
C LYS A 177 0.27 15.11 -23.12
N ASN A 178 -0.75 15.37 -22.31
CA ASN A 178 -1.97 16.08 -22.75
C ASN A 178 -1.72 17.55 -23.09
N PRO A 179 -0.97 18.35 -22.26
CA PRO A 179 -0.67 19.74 -22.62
C PRO A 179 0.16 19.85 -23.90
N LEU A 180 1.13 18.94 -24.08
CA LEU A 180 1.95 18.94 -25.28
C LEU A 180 1.14 18.61 -26.53
N MET A 181 0.27 17.62 -26.49
CA MET A 181 -0.66 17.29 -27.60
C MET A 181 -1.58 18.48 -27.91
N ILE A 182 -2.19 19.07 -26.88
CA ILE A 182 -3.06 20.25 -27.06
C ILE A 182 -2.27 21.41 -27.67
N LEU A 183 -1.08 21.68 -27.19
CA LEU A 183 -0.22 22.75 -27.69
C LEU A 183 0.14 22.56 -29.18
N ILE A 184 0.58 21.35 -29.54
CA ILE A 184 0.94 21.01 -30.93
C ILE A 184 -0.28 21.18 -31.85
N TYR A 185 -1.44 20.65 -31.46
CA TYR A 185 -2.67 20.78 -32.26
C TYR A 185 -3.14 22.23 -32.34
N LEU A 186 -3.08 23.01 -31.26
CA LEU A 186 -3.43 24.44 -31.26
C LEU A 186 -2.50 25.25 -32.19
N ILE A 187 -1.20 25.02 -32.14
CA ILE A 187 -0.25 25.67 -33.03
C ILE A 187 -0.63 25.40 -34.50
N MET A 188 -0.93 24.13 -34.82
CA MET A 188 -1.33 23.77 -36.18
C MET A 188 -2.65 24.43 -36.60
N LEU A 189 -3.66 24.48 -35.70
CA LEU A 189 -4.93 25.15 -35.96
C LEU A 189 -4.73 26.67 -36.22
N PHE A 190 -3.85 27.34 -35.43
CA PHE A 190 -3.52 28.74 -35.64
C PHE A 190 -2.78 29.00 -36.98
N ILE A 191 -1.87 28.08 -37.38
CA ILE A 191 -1.20 28.14 -38.67
C ILE A 191 -2.20 28.00 -39.84
N ILE A 192 -3.20 27.10 -39.69
CA ILE A 192 -4.19 26.89 -40.74
C ILE A 192 -5.13 28.09 -40.83
N SER A 193 -5.71 28.53 -39.71
CA SER A 193 -6.60 29.70 -39.66
C SER A 193 -6.71 30.27 -38.25
N TRP A 194 -6.10 31.43 -38.04
CA TRP A 194 -6.19 32.13 -36.75
C TRP A 194 -7.65 32.58 -36.45
N GLN A 195 -8.41 32.98 -37.46
CA GLN A 195 -9.79 33.45 -37.33
C GLN A 195 -10.72 32.36 -36.84
N LEU A 196 -10.69 31.18 -37.49
CA LEU A 196 -11.46 29.99 -37.06
C LEU A 196 -11.05 29.52 -35.67
N THR A 197 -9.75 29.59 -35.35
CA THR A 197 -9.23 29.12 -34.05
C THR A 197 -9.66 30.04 -32.92
N LEU A 198 -9.63 31.37 -33.10
CA LEU A 198 -10.16 32.32 -32.13
C LEU A 198 -11.66 32.13 -31.91
N PHE A 199 -12.44 31.96 -33.00
CA PHE A 199 -13.86 31.68 -32.90
C PHE A 199 -14.14 30.37 -32.13
N ALA A 200 -13.40 29.30 -32.41
CA ALA A 200 -13.47 28.03 -31.68
C ALA A 200 -13.11 28.17 -30.21
N MET A 201 -12.07 28.97 -29.89
CA MET A 201 -11.64 29.23 -28.50
C MET A 201 -12.70 29.96 -27.67
N ILE A 202 -13.54 30.78 -28.26
CA ILE A 202 -14.68 31.43 -27.57
C ILE A 202 -15.78 30.43 -27.25
N LEU A 203 -15.99 29.43 -28.10
CA LEU A 203 -17.05 28.41 -27.92
C LEU A 203 -16.67 27.31 -26.91
N LEU A 204 -15.39 26.95 -26.82
CA LEU A 204 -14.89 25.89 -25.92
C LEU A 204 -15.24 26.09 -24.43
N PRO A 205 -15.10 27.30 -23.83
CA PRO A 205 -15.48 27.53 -22.44
C PRO A 205 -16.97 27.29 -22.16
N VAL A 206 -17.85 27.59 -23.12
CA VAL A 206 -19.29 27.36 -22.96
C VAL A 206 -19.57 25.86 -22.81
N ALA A 207 -19.01 25.04 -23.69
CA ALA A 207 -19.12 23.59 -23.59
C ALA A 207 -18.48 23.07 -22.27
N GLY A 208 -17.33 23.59 -21.87
CA GLY A 208 -16.63 23.25 -20.64
C GLY A 208 -17.42 23.57 -19.37
N LEU A 209 -18.12 24.70 -19.32
CA LEU A 209 -18.98 25.08 -18.20
C LEU A 209 -20.19 24.13 -18.03
N LEU A 210 -20.82 23.72 -19.13
CA LEU A 210 -21.95 22.78 -19.12
C LEU A 210 -21.50 21.41 -18.62
N ILE A 211 -20.41 20.87 -19.14
CA ILE A 211 -19.83 19.59 -18.70
C ILE A 211 -19.37 19.67 -17.23
N GLY A 212 -18.75 20.77 -16.83
CA GLY A 212 -18.28 21.00 -15.46
C GLY A 212 -19.42 21.03 -14.42
N ARG A 213 -20.62 21.47 -14.81
CA ARG A 213 -21.80 21.44 -13.94
C ARG A 213 -22.27 20.00 -13.66
N ILE A 214 -22.22 19.13 -14.66
CA ILE A 214 -22.51 17.69 -14.50
C ILE A 214 -21.47 17.03 -13.58
N GLY A 215 -20.20 17.31 -13.78
CA GLY A 215 -19.10 16.77 -12.97
C GLY A 215 -19.18 17.14 -11.48
N ARG A 216 -19.57 18.38 -11.15
CA ARG A 216 -19.76 18.82 -9.76
C ARG A 216 -20.90 18.09 -9.05
N SER A 217 -22.01 17.84 -9.76
CA SER A 217 -23.14 17.08 -9.23
C SER A 217 -22.80 15.61 -8.93
N LEU A 218 -21.96 15.00 -9.78
CA LEU A 218 -21.47 13.63 -9.59
C LEU A 218 -20.58 13.50 -8.35
N LYS A 219 -19.71 14.46 -8.08
CA LYS A 219 -18.77 14.43 -6.95
C LYS A 219 -19.50 14.28 -5.60
N ARG A 220 -20.54 15.09 -5.34
CA ARG A 220 -21.30 15.04 -4.08
C ARG A 220 -22.01 13.69 -3.89
N SER A 221 -22.59 13.17 -4.93
CA SER A 221 -23.30 11.87 -4.87
C SER A 221 -22.35 10.69 -4.68
N SER A 222 -21.14 10.76 -5.24
CA SER A 222 -20.11 9.72 -5.13
C SER A 222 -19.60 9.57 -3.69
N THR A 223 -19.50 10.66 -2.92
CA THR A 223 -19.10 10.59 -1.49
C THR A 223 -20.11 9.78 -0.68
N ILE A 224 -21.41 10.03 -0.86
CA ILE A 224 -22.49 9.27 -0.19
C ILE A 224 -22.43 7.78 -0.58
N GLY A 225 -22.15 7.48 -1.85
CA GLY A 225 -22.01 6.08 -2.31
C GLY A 225 -20.81 5.37 -1.66
N GLN A 226 -19.70 6.08 -1.41
CA GLN A 226 -18.53 5.52 -0.72
C GLN A 226 -18.82 5.25 0.75
N GLU A 227 -19.51 6.15 1.46
CA GLU A 227 -19.96 5.93 2.84
C GLU A 227 -20.85 4.69 2.94
N GLN A 228 -21.84 4.55 2.07
CA GLN A 228 -22.71 3.38 2.05
C GLN A 228 -21.96 2.08 1.71
N THR A 229 -20.90 2.14 0.91
CA THR A 229 -20.06 0.96 0.65
C THR A 229 -19.25 0.57 1.90
N ALA A 230 -18.77 1.54 2.67
CA ALA A 230 -18.11 1.27 3.94
C ALA A 230 -19.09 0.62 4.95
N ASP A 231 -20.34 1.09 5.02
CA ASP A 231 -21.38 0.50 5.88
C ASP A 231 -21.65 -0.96 5.52
N ILE A 232 -21.66 -1.29 4.20
CA ILE A 232 -21.82 -2.69 3.74
C ILE A 232 -20.65 -3.55 4.22
N LEU A 233 -19.41 -3.08 4.08
CA LEU A 233 -18.23 -3.81 4.52
C LEU A 233 -18.25 -4.04 6.03
N THR A 234 -18.59 -3.02 6.82
CA THR A 234 -18.74 -3.13 8.27
C THR A 234 -19.79 -4.17 8.65
N GLN A 235 -20.96 -4.16 7.99
CA GLN A 235 -22.02 -5.14 8.24
C GLN A 235 -21.58 -6.58 7.90
N ILE A 236 -20.80 -6.77 6.84
CA ILE A 236 -20.24 -8.07 6.47
C ILE A 236 -19.23 -8.53 7.53
N GLU A 237 -18.33 -7.65 7.95
CA GLU A 237 -17.30 -7.93 8.95
C GLU A 237 -17.93 -8.30 10.31
N GLU A 238 -18.90 -7.52 10.78
CA GLU A 238 -19.67 -7.84 12.00
C GLU A 238 -20.36 -9.20 11.89
N THR A 239 -21.00 -9.49 10.75
CA THR A 239 -21.71 -10.75 10.54
C THR A 239 -20.77 -11.95 10.53
N LEU A 240 -19.65 -11.87 9.81
CA LEU A 240 -18.66 -12.95 9.74
C LEU A 240 -17.95 -13.16 11.07
N GLY A 241 -17.58 -12.08 11.77
CA GLY A 241 -16.97 -12.14 13.10
C GLY A 241 -17.92 -12.73 14.15
N GLY A 242 -19.22 -12.42 14.05
CA GLY A 242 -20.26 -12.90 14.96
C GLY A 242 -21.02 -14.14 14.48
N LEU A 243 -20.57 -14.87 13.44
CA LEU A 243 -21.35 -15.91 12.77
C LEU A 243 -21.81 -17.02 13.73
N ARG A 244 -20.97 -17.40 14.71
CA ARG A 244 -21.35 -18.37 15.74
C ARG A 244 -22.54 -17.89 16.58
N VAL A 245 -22.56 -16.60 16.94
CA VAL A 245 -23.67 -15.99 17.69
C VAL A 245 -24.92 -15.93 16.82
N VAL A 246 -24.79 -15.55 15.56
CA VAL A 246 -25.90 -15.52 14.59
C VAL A 246 -26.57 -16.91 14.52
N LYS A 247 -25.77 -17.96 14.40
CA LYS A 247 -26.25 -19.36 14.35
C LYS A 247 -26.87 -19.82 15.66
N ALA A 248 -26.23 -19.49 16.80
CA ALA A 248 -26.71 -19.88 18.11
C ALA A 248 -28.08 -19.27 18.46
N PHE A 249 -28.37 -18.07 17.95
CA PHE A 249 -29.62 -17.36 18.23
C PHE A 249 -30.61 -17.35 17.05
N ASN A 250 -30.36 -18.11 15.99
CA ASN A 250 -31.21 -18.18 14.77
C ASN A 250 -31.55 -16.79 14.23
N ALA A 251 -30.52 -15.90 14.19
CA ALA A 251 -30.71 -14.49 13.84
C ALA A 251 -30.46 -14.18 12.35
N GLU A 252 -30.41 -15.20 11.48
CA GLU A 252 -30.09 -15.07 10.05
C GLU A 252 -31.08 -14.17 9.34
N GLU A 253 -32.38 -14.39 9.51
CA GLU A 253 -33.42 -13.61 8.83
C GLU A 253 -33.38 -12.13 9.22
N LYS A 254 -33.11 -11.85 10.53
CA LYS A 254 -32.99 -10.47 11.02
C LYS A 254 -31.81 -9.75 10.36
N LEU A 255 -30.65 -10.42 10.25
CA LEU A 255 -29.47 -9.86 9.61
C LEU A 255 -29.65 -9.73 8.11
N GLN A 256 -30.25 -10.71 7.43
CA GLN A 256 -30.57 -10.65 6.02
C GLN A 256 -31.50 -9.46 5.70
N ALA A 257 -32.53 -9.24 6.52
CA ALA A 257 -33.45 -8.11 6.35
C ALA A 257 -32.75 -6.76 6.58
N ARG A 258 -31.79 -6.67 7.52
CA ARG A 258 -30.96 -5.48 7.73
C ARG A 258 -30.03 -5.23 6.54
N PHE A 259 -29.35 -6.26 6.08
CA PHE A 259 -28.46 -6.19 4.93
C PHE A 259 -29.20 -5.83 3.64
N LEU A 260 -30.39 -6.43 3.41
CA LEU A 260 -31.22 -6.12 2.24
C LEU A 260 -31.65 -4.64 2.20
N ARG A 261 -31.98 -4.05 3.33
CA ARG A 261 -32.25 -2.59 3.41
C ARG A 261 -31.05 -1.77 2.98
N LEU A 262 -29.88 -2.08 3.55
CA LEU A 262 -28.64 -1.39 3.26
C LEU A 262 -28.24 -1.46 1.78
N ILE A 263 -28.28 -2.66 1.17
CA ILE A 263 -27.96 -2.82 -0.27
C ILE A 263 -29.00 -2.18 -1.17
N ASN A 264 -30.29 -2.12 -0.78
CA ASN A 264 -31.30 -1.42 -1.56
C ASN A 264 -31.11 0.10 -1.55
N ASP A 265 -30.73 0.68 -0.42
CA ASP A 265 -30.42 2.12 -0.33
C ASP A 265 -29.16 2.45 -1.14
N THR A 266 -28.14 1.62 -1.03
CA THR A 266 -26.93 1.70 -1.85
C THR A 266 -27.25 1.58 -3.34
N ARG A 267 -28.08 0.61 -3.74
CA ARG A 267 -28.56 0.46 -5.12
C ARG A 267 -29.23 1.73 -5.64
N ARG A 268 -30.12 2.35 -4.86
CA ARG A 268 -30.80 3.60 -5.25
C ARG A 268 -29.80 4.73 -5.46
N THR A 269 -28.81 4.85 -4.58
CA THR A 269 -27.76 5.85 -4.67
C THR A 269 -26.88 5.63 -5.91
N PHE A 270 -26.35 4.41 -6.10
CA PHE A 270 -25.53 4.09 -7.27
C PHE A 270 -26.32 4.18 -8.60
N THR A 271 -27.60 3.81 -8.62
CA THR A 271 -28.44 4.00 -9.80
C THR A 271 -28.53 5.49 -10.19
N ARG A 272 -28.70 6.38 -9.20
CA ARG A 272 -28.74 7.84 -9.45
C ARG A 272 -27.38 8.38 -9.91
N ILE A 273 -26.30 7.90 -9.31
CA ILE A 273 -24.92 8.26 -9.69
C ILE A 273 -24.66 7.82 -11.13
N ASN A 274 -24.92 6.55 -11.46
CA ASN A 274 -24.61 5.98 -12.76
C ASN A 274 -25.48 6.60 -13.87
N ARG A 275 -26.76 6.87 -13.63
CA ARG A 275 -27.61 7.59 -14.59
C ARG A 275 -27.02 8.96 -14.95
N ARG A 276 -26.51 9.72 -13.98
CA ARG A 276 -25.84 11.00 -14.23
C ARG A 276 -24.48 10.82 -14.91
N TYR A 277 -23.74 9.80 -14.53
CA TYR A 277 -22.46 9.48 -15.16
C TYR A 277 -22.62 9.14 -16.64
N TYR A 278 -23.57 8.27 -16.96
CA TYR A 278 -23.86 7.92 -18.36
C TYR A 278 -24.43 9.07 -19.17
N LEU A 279 -25.07 10.06 -18.55
CA LEU A 279 -25.54 11.28 -19.25
C LEU A 279 -24.37 12.17 -19.72
N ALA A 280 -23.22 12.11 -19.03
CA ALA A 280 -22.06 12.96 -19.36
C ALA A 280 -21.48 12.70 -20.76
N HIS A 281 -21.48 11.44 -21.22
CA HIS A 281 -20.96 11.08 -22.55
C HIS A 281 -21.86 11.61 -23.69
N PRO A 282 -23.18 11.31 -23.74
CA PRO A 282 -24.06 11.83 -24.77
C PRO A 282 -24.13 13.37 -24.81
N VAL A 283 -24.17 14.02 -23.65
CA VAL A 283 -24.13 15.49 -23.59
C VAL A 283 -22.81 16.03 -24.15
N SER A 284 -21.69 15.42 -23.84
CA SER A 284 -20.39 15.82 -24.40
C SER A 284 -20.29 15.58 -25.89
N GLU A 285 -20.87 14.50 -26.39
CA GLU A 285 -20.96 14.18 -27.83
C GLU A 285 -21.85 15.16 -28.57
N PHE A 286 -23.04 15.44 -28.04
CA PHE A 286 -23.94 16.45 -28.58
C PHE A 286 -23.30 17.82 -28.65
N LEU A 287 -22.66 18.28 -27.57
CA LEU A 287 -21.95 19.55 -27.54
C LEU A 287 -20.78 19.58 -28.52
N GLY A 288 -20.04 18.49 -28.67
CA GLY A 288 -18.97 18.36 -29.65
C GLY A 288 -19.50 18.46 -31.09
N THR A 289 -20.61 17.75 -31.40
CA THR A 289 -21.24 17.81 -32.71
C THR A 289 -21.84 19.17 -33.00
N ALA A 290 -22.52 19.79 -32.03
CA ALA A 290 -23.04 21.15 -32.16
C ALA A 290 -21.90 22.18 -32.43
N LEU A 291 -20.79 22.02 -31.77
CA LEU A 291 -19.61 22.87 -31.98
C LEU A 291 -19.04 22.71 -33.41
N ILE A 292 -18.94 21.47 -33.90
CA ILE A 292 -18.53 21.18 -35.27
C ILE A 292 -19.53 21.77 -36.26
N ALA A 293 -20.86 21.66 -36.02
CA ALA A 293 -21.89 22.24 -36.89
C ALA A 293 -21.77 23.77 -36.96
N VAL A 294 -21.51 24.45 -35.82
CA VAL A 294 -21.33 25.90 -35.80
C VAL A 294 -20.04 26.30 -36.55
N LEU A 295 -18.94 25.51 -36.37
CA LEU A 295 -17.71 25.73 -37.14
C LEU A 295 -17.90 25.48 -38.64
N LEU A 296 -18.67 24.45 -39.01
CA LEU A 296 -19.03 24.19 -40.41
C LEU A 296 -19.85 25.34 -41.03
N TRP A 297 -20.84 25.87 -40.29
CA TRP A 297 -21.63 27.00 -40.74
C TRP A 297 -20.76 28.26 -40.94
N TYR A 298 -19.97 28.64 -39.95
CA TYR A 298 -19.11 29.83 -40.01
C TYR A 298 -17.98 29.68 -41.02
N GLY A 299 -17.20 28.59 -40.93
CA GLY A 299 -16.06 28.35 -41.83
C GLY A 299 -16.49 28.02 -43.26
N GLY A 300 -17.58 27.27 -43.41
CA GLY A 300 -18.20 27.00 -44.71
C GLY A 300 -18.70 28.31 -45.41
N GLY A 301 -19.33 29.20 -44.63
CA GLY A 301 -19.72 30.53 -45.11
C GLY A 301 -18.54 31.35 -45.61
N LEU A 302 -17.41 31.33 -44.90
CA LEU A 302 -16.18 32.00 -45.34
C LEU A 302 -15.59 31.42 -46.63
N ILE A 303 -15.70 30.09 -46.82
CA ILE A 303 -15.21 29.42 -48.03
C ILE A 303 -16.11 29.74 -49.23
N LEU A 304 -17.43 29.65 -49.04
CA LEU A 304 -18.43 29.91 -50.09
C LEU A 304 -18.43 31.39 -50.56
N SER A 305 -18.13 32.32 -49.66
CA SER A 305 -18.00 33.74 -49.99
C SER A 305 -16.69 34.13 -50.68
N HIS A 306 -15.83 33.17 -50.99
CA HIS A 306 -14.46 33.40 -51.54
C HIS A 306 -13.58 34.32 -50.68
N ASN A 307 -13.95 34.60 -49.44
CA ASN A 307 -13.22 35.46 -48.49
C ASN A 307 -12.22 34.70 -47.62
N SER A 308 -12.01 33.39 -47.84
CA SER A 308 -11.05 32.60 -47.07
C SER A 308 -9.85 32.20 -47.89
N LEU A 309 -8.68 32.21 -47.22
CA LEU A 309 -7.43 31.64 -47.73
C LEU A 309 -7.38 30.12 -47.67
N ILE A 310 -8.44 29.47 -47.21
CA ILE A 310 -8.50 28.01 -46.92
C ILE A 310 -9.46 27.35 -47.92
N ASP A 311 -8.98 26.29 -48.57
CA ASP A 311 -9.79 25.42 -49.40
C ASP A 311 -10.58 24.38 -48.58
N ALA A 312 -11.59 23.77 -49.17
CA ALA A 312 -12.48 22.79 -48.51
C ALA A 312 -11.71 21.61 -47.91
N SER A 313 -10.66 21.12 -48.56
CA SER A 313 -9.85 20.00 -48.09
C SER A 313 -9.04 20.37 -46.82
N THR A 314 -8.45 21.56 -46.79
CA THR A 314 -7.75 22.08 -45.61
C THR A 314 -8.71 22.34 -44.44
N PHE A 315 -9.96 22.77 -44.76
CA PHE A 315 -10.96 22.96 -43.74
C PHE A 315 -11.42 21.63 -43.11
N ILE A 316 -11.57 20.56 -43.87
CA ILE A 316 -11.83 19.22 -43.32
C ILE A 316 -10.70 18.80 -42.40
N TYR A 317 -9.42 19.02 -42.78
CA TYR A 317 -8.27 18.75 -41.95
C TYR A 317 -8.32 19.57 -40.65
N TYR A 318 -8.66 20.86 -40.72
CA TYR A 318 -8.88 21.71 -39.54
C TYR A 318 -9.90 21.10 -38.57
N LEU A 319 -11.03 20.63 -39.06
CA LEU A 319 -12.08 19.99 -38.25
C LEU A 319 -11.59 18.69 -37.59
N ILE A 320 -10.78 17.88 -38.28
CA ILE A 320 -10.18 16.64 -37.72
C ILE A 320 -9.22 16.99 -36.60
N LEU A 321 -8.34 17.98 -36.78
CA LEU A 321 -7.43 18.44 -35.74
C LEU A 321 -8.17 19.01 -34.55
N PHE A 322 -9.19 19.84 -34.79
CA PHE A 322 -10.01 20.41 -33.72
C PHE A 322 -10.71 19.31 -32.90
N TYR A 323 -11.29 18.31 -33.55
CA TYR A 323 -11.91 17.17 -32.88
C TYR A 323 -10.89 16.39 -32.06
N SER A 324 -9.65 16.28 -32.54
CA SER A 324 -8.57 15.54 -31.86
C SER A 324 -8.13 16.19 -30.55
N ILE A 325 -8.39 17.50 -30.32
CA ILE A 325 -8.10 18.19 -29.04
C ILE A 325 -9.09 17.80 -27.95
N ILE A 326 -10.32 17.39 -28.29
CA ILE A 326 -11.38 17.17 -27.30
C ILE A 326 -11.00 16.07 -26.28
N ASN A 327 -10.40 14.97 -26.74
CA ASN A 327 -10.03 13.87 -25.85
C ASN A 327 -8.89 14.23 -24.87
N PRO A 328 -7.75 14.78 -25.29
CA PRO A 328 -6.73 15.27 -24.36
C PRO A 328 -7.26 16.30 -23.35
N ALA A 329 -8.16 17.19 -23.76
CA ALA A 329 -8.78 18.18 -22.87
C ALA A 329 -9.68 17.52 -21.79
N LYS A 330 -10.47 16.51 -22.17
CA LYS A 330 -11.27 15.70 -21.25
C LYS A 330 -10.38 14.94 -20.25
N ASP A 331 -9.30 14.33 -20.73
CA ASP A 331 -8.38 13.56 -19.90
C ASP A 331 -7.62 14.45 -18.91
N LEU A 332 -7.29 15.69 -19.31
CA LEU A 332 -6.72 16.69 -18.41
C LEU A 332 -7.65 16.97 -17.19
N SER A 333 -8.95 17.06 -17.44
CA SER A 333 -9.95 17.28 -16.40
C SER A 333 -10.09 16.07 -15.47
N LYS A 334 -10.13 14.85 -16.00
CA LYS A 334 -10.22 13.60 -15.22
C LYS A 334 -8.99 13.39 -14.34
N ALA A 335 -7.80 13.62 -14.90
CA ALA A 335 -6.55 13.40 -14.21
C ALA A 335 -6.35 14.39 -13.04
N SER A 336 -6.91 15.60 -13.09
CA SER A 336 -6.94 16.52 -11.95
C SER A 336 -7.64 15.93 -10.71
N TYR A 337 -8.68 15.11 -10.91
CA TYR A 337 -9.34 14.40 -9.82
C TYR A 337 -8.46 13.26 -9.27
N GLY A 338 -7.83 12.47 -10.14
CA GLY A 338 -6.90 11.40 -9.76
C GLY A 338 -5.76 11.91 -8.88
N ILE A 339 -5.18 13.07 -9.24
CA ILE A 339 -4.09 13.70 -8.47
C ILE A 339 -4.52 14.07 -7.05
N ARG A 340 -5.71 14.67 -6.88
CA ARG A 340 -6.22 15.04 -5.53
C ARG A 340 -6.42 13.81 -4.67
N ARG A 341 -6.90 12.72 -5.23
CA ARG A 341 -7.14 11.46 -4.55
C ARG A 341 -5.82 10.81 -4.12
N GLY A 342 -4.84 10.74 -5.01
CA GLY A 342 -3.53 10.20 -4.71
C GLY A 342 -2.71 11.04 -3.73
N THR A 343 -2.85 12.38 -3.76
CA THR A 343 -2.20 13.23 -2.74
C THR A 343 -2.78 13.00 -1.37
N ALA A 344 -4.10 12.83 -1.24
CA ALA A 344 -4.73 12.49 0.04
C ALA A 344 -4.29 11.10 0.55
N ALA A 345 -4.17 10.11 -0.35
CA ALA A 345 -3.65 8.79 -0.02
C ALA A 345 -2.18 8.86 0.43
N LEU A 346 -1.35 9.64 -0.27
CA LEU A 346 0.06 9.84 0.12
C LEU A 346 0.19 10.53 1.49
N ASP A 347 -0.66 11.50 1.81
CA ASP A 347 -0.67 12.14 3.14
C ASP A 347 -0.99 11.13 4.25
N ARG A 348 -1.87 10.14 4.00
CA ARG A 348 -2.13 9.04 4.95
C ARG A 348 -0.95 8.07 5.07
N ILE A 349 -0.30 7.74 3.97
CA ILE A 349 0.93 6.94 3.94
C ILE A 349 2.05 7.65 4.71
N ASP A 350 2.24 8.94 4.48
CA ASP A 350 3.28 9.74 5.13
C ASP A 350 3.06 9.85 6.65
N LYS A 351 1.83 9.78 7.14
CA LYS A 351 1.58 9.67 8.58
C LYS A 351 2.22 8.42 9.19
N ILE A 352 2.18 7.28 8.49
CA ILE A 352 2.88 6.06 8.96
C ILE A 352 4.39 6.22 8.84
N LEU A 353 4.87 6.65 7.67
CA LEU A 353 6.31 6.75 7.40
C LEU A 353 7.02 7.73 8.34
N ASN A 354 6.37 8.83 8.68
CA ASN A 354 6.89 9.87 9.56
C ASN A 354 6.56 9.65 11.05
N THR A 355 5.85 8.56 11.41
CA THR A 355 5.60 8.24 12.82
C THR A 355 6.94 8.05 13.53
N ALA A 356 7.15 8.80 14.60
CA ALA A 356 8.34 8.64 15.42
C ALA A 356 8.34 7.26 16.09
N ASN A 357 9.48 6.59 16.09
CA ASN A 357 9.68 5.42 16.94
C ASN A 357 10.24 5.93 18.28
N PRO A 358 9.50 5.87 19.39
CA PRO A 358 10.02 6.28 20.69
C PRO A 358 11.13 5.37 21.21
N ILE A 359 11.17 4.10 20.74
CA ILE A 359 12.19 3.14 21.14
C ILE A 359 13.30 3.16 20.10
N GLN A 360 14.36 3.91 20.41
CA GLN A 360 15.54 4.05 19.57
C GLN A 360 16.76 3.44 20.23
N ASP A 361 17.70 2.94 19.42
CA ASP A 361 18.99 2.54 19.91
C ASP A 361 19.80 3.77 20.35
N PRO A 362 20.55 3.68 21.46
CA PRO A 362 21.37 4.79 21.91
C PRO A 362 22.54 5.05 20.94
N ALA A 363 23.03 6.30 20.90
CA ALA A 363 24.17 6.68 20.06
C ALA A 363 25.45 5.92 20.43
N HIS A 364 25.63 5.65 21.72
CA HIS A 364 26.76 4.87 22.28
C HIS A 364 26.19 3.68 23.06
N PRO A 365 25.90 2.55 22.40
CA PRO A 365 25.32 1.40 23.07
C PRO A 365 26.30 0.70 24.00
N VAL A 366 25.82 0.37 25.18
CA VAL A 366 26.55 -0.45 26.16
C VAL A 366 26.19 -1.91 25.94
N THR A 367 27.17 -2.79 25.94
CA THR A 367 26.98 -4.24 25.87
C THR A 367 26.77 -4.81 27.27
N ILE A 368 25.75 -5.64 27.43
CA ILE A 368 25.52 -6.37 28.68
C ILE A 368 26.39 -7.62 28.65
N GLU A 369 27.30 -7.72 29.61
CA GLU A 369 28.21 -8.86 29.73
C GLU A 369 27.48 -10.10 30.25
N ARG A 370 27.95 -11.28 29.82
CA ARG A 370 27.49 -12.58 30.37
C ARG A 370 28.51 -13.11 31.39
N PRO A 371 28.08 -13.83 32.45
CA PRO A 371 26.69 -14.28 32.72
C PRO A 371 25.80 -13.16 33.24
N ILE A 372 24.46 -13.35 33.09
CA ILE A 372 23.47 -12.44 33.66
C ILE A 372 23.34 -12.76 35.16
N THR A 373 23.81 -11.86 36.00
CA THR A 373 23.87 -12.05 37.48
C THR A 373 22.62 -11.49 38.16
N THR A 374 22.07 -10.37 37.64
CA THR A 374 20.91 -9.74 38.26
C THR A 374 20.08 -8.96 37.25
N ILE A 375 18.79 -8.92 37.49
CA ILE A 375 17.83 -8.06 36.80
C ILE A 375 17.13 -7.23 37.87
N GLU A 376 17.07 -5.91 37.69
CA GLU A 376 16.47 -5.03 38.68
C GLU A 376 15.47 -4.05 38.05
N TYR A 377 14.33 -3.89 38.69
CA TYR A 377 13.39 -2.81 38.49
C TYR A 377 13.53 -1.84 39.66
N ARG A 378 13.91 -0.59 39.40
CA ARG A 378 14.15 0.44 40.42
C ARG A 378 13.18 1.58 40.26
N ASN A 379 12.24 1.73 41.21
CA ASN A 379 11.21 2.79 41.25
C ASN A 379 10.43 2.93 39.92
N VAL A 380 10.12 1.79 39.28
CA VAL A 380 9.54 1.76 37.94
C VAL A 380 8.09 2.16 38.00
N SER A 381 7.73 3.21 37.22
CA SER A 381 6.33 3.58 36.97
C SER A 381 6.07 3.64 35.48
N PHE A 382 4.89 3.16 35.08
CA PHE A 382 4.51 3.06 33.68
C PHE A 382 3.02 3.32 33.46
N SER A 383 2.68 3.92 32.30
CA SER A 383 1.32 4.09 31.80
C SER A 383 1.31 4.02 30.28
N TYR A 384 0.30 3.36 29.72
CA TYR A 384 0.07 3.37 28.25
C TYR A 384 -0.45 4.73 27.79
N ARG A 385 -1.31 5.36 28.59
CA ARG A 385 -1.82 6.74 28.42
C ARG A 385 -1.36 7.59 29.59
N ALA A 386 -1.17 8.87 29.34
CA ALA A 386 -0.60 9.78 30.35
C ALA A 386 -1.43 9.87 31.64
N ASP A 387 -2.72 9.66 31.57
CA ASP A 387 -3.73 9.84 32.61
C ASP A 387 -4.10 8.56 33.37
N VAL A 388 -3.64 7.38 32.91
CA VAL A 388 -4.01 6.09 33.51
C VAL A 388 -2.74 5.34 33.93
N PRO A 389 -2.30 5.41 35.19
CA PRO A 389 -1.15 4.66 35.68
C PRO A 389 -1.47 3.16 35.69
N VAL A 390 -0.52 2.35 35.19
CA VAL A 390 -0.61 0.88 35.15
C VAL A 390 0.36 0.25 36.14
N LEU A 391 1.58 0.79 36.27
CA LEU A 391 2.56 0.38 37.25
C LEU A 391 3.03 1.61 38.05
N GLN A 392 3.17 1.48 39.35
CA GLN A 392 3.54 2.54 40.26
C GLN A 392 4.59 2.05 41.26
N ASP A 393 5.76 2.67 41.22
CA ASP A 393 6.85 2.48 42.19
C ASP A 393 7.23 1.01 42.37
N ILE A 394 7.40 0.28 41.27
CA ILE A 394 7.81 -1.13 41.29
C ILE A 394 9.29 -1.23 41.61
N ASN A 395 9.61 -2.00 42.67
CA ASN A 395 10.96 -2.36 43.06
C ASN A 395 11.04 -3.89 43.14
N LEU A 396 11.92 -4.48 42.32
CA LEU A 396 12.10 -5.93 42.21
C LEU A 396 13.51 -6.26 41.79
N THR A 397 14.17 -7.14 42.55
CA THR A 397 15.50 -7.69 42.22
C THR A 397 15.39 -9.18 41.96
N ILE A 398 15.91 -9.63 40.82
CA ILE A 398 15.86 -11.01 40.35
C ILE A 398 17.29 -11.51 40.21
N PRO A 399 17.75 -12.41 41.09
CA PRO A 399 19.08 -12.99 40.99
C PRO A 399 19.17 -14.00 39.84
N GLN A 400 20.41 -14.31 39.44
CA GLN A 400 20.68 -15.30 38.40
C GLN A 400 20.03 -16.65 38.73
N GLY A 401 19.40 -17.25 37.71
CA GLY A 401 18.81 -18.58 37.82
C GLY A 401 17.52 -18.64 38.64
N ALA A 402 17.06 -17.53 39.23
CA ALA A 402 15.82 -17.50 39.97
C ALA A 402 14.59 -17.50 39.07
N MET A 403 13.56 -18.20 39.52
CA MET A 403 12.22 -18.19 38.94
C MET A 403 11.32 -17.21 39.72
N VAL A 404 10.87 -16.15 39.05
CA VAL A 404 9.96 -15.15 39.62
C VAL A 404 8.56 -15.35 39.06
N ALA A 405 7.58 -15.57 39.94
CA ALA A 405 6.16 -15.64 39.55
C ALA A 405 5.45 -14.29 39.81
N LEU A 406 4.91 -13.69 38.77
CA LEU A 406 4.05 -12.52 38.88
C LEU A 406 2.60 -12.95 39.05
N VAL A 407 1.99 -12.64 40.19
CA VAL A 407 0.64 -13.07 40.60
C VAL A 407 -0.24 -11.85 40.86
N GLY A 408 -1.53 -11.96 40.60
CA GLY A 408 -2.49 -10.86 40.85
C GLY A 408 -3.73 -10.98 39.97
N GLN A 409 -4.71 -10.13 40.19
CA GLN A 409 -5.95 -10.10 39.41
C GLN A 409 -5.69 -9.75 37.95
N SER A 410 -6.64 -10.05 37.06
CA SER A 410 -6.58 -9.62 35.66
C SER A 410 -6.54 -8.07 35.59
N GLY A 411 -5.65 -7.53 34.78
CA GLY A 411 -5.47 -6.08 34.66
C GLY A 411 -4.56 -5.43 35.73
N SER A 412 -3.99 -6.19 36.67
CA SER A 412 -3.11 -5.63 37.73
C SER A 412 -1.74 -5.13 37.25
N GLY A 413 -1.36 -5.42 35.98
CA GLY A 413 -0.08 -4.96 35.40
C GLY A 413 0.99 -6.02 35.24
N LYS A 414 0.71 -7.33 35.46
CA LYS A 414 1.66 -8.45 35.36
C LYS A 414 2.38 -8.52 33.99
N THR A 415 1.60 -8.65 32.92
CA THR A 415 2.13 -8.71 31.55
C THR A 415 2.86 -7.41 31.19
N THR A 416 2.34 -6.25 31.63
CA THR A 416 3.01 -4.97 31.43
C THR A 416 4.39 -4.93 32.08
N LEU A 417 4.53 -5.44 33.33
CA LEU A 417 5.82 -5.52 34.00
C LEU A 417 6.80 -6.41 33.24
N ALA A 418 6.33 -7.57 32.75
CA ALA A 418 7.15 -8.47 31.95
C ALA A 418 7.57 -7.84 30.60
N ASP A 419 6.70 -7.06 29.95
CA ASP A 419 6.94 -6.40 28.67
C ASP A 419 7.95 -5.24 28.72
N LEU A 420 8.20 -4.67 29.91
CA LEU A 420 9.21 -3.62 30.07
C LEU A 420 10.64 -4.16 29.93
N LEU A 421 10.90 -5.42 30.31
CA LEU A 421 12.24 -6.00 30.25
C LEU A 421 12.78 -6.16 28.82
N PRO A 422 12.01 -6.69 27.82
CA PRO A 422 12.42 -6.73 26.42
C PRO A 422 12.33 -5.37 25.73
N ARG A 423 12.05 -4.31 26.50
CA ARG A 423 11.89 -2.95 25.99
C ARG A 423 10.88 -2.87 24.84
N PHE A 424 9.68 -3.49 25.05
CA PHE A 424 8.54 -3.27 24.17
C PHE A 424 7.95 -1.87 24.40
N TYR A 425 8.15 -1.35 25.60
CA TYR A 425 7.83 0.00 26.06
C TYR A 425 8.97 0.53 26.92
N ASP A 426 9.20 1.84 26.90
CA ASP A 426 10.13 2.50 27.82
C ASP A 426 9.40 2.96 29.08
N VAL A 427 10.07 2.84 30.23
CA VAL A 427 9.52 3.27 31.53
C VAL A 427 9.34 4.79 31.57
N LYS A 428 8.32 5.24 32.29
CA LYS A 428 8.04 6.68 32.48
C LYS A 428 8.90 7.28 33.60
N LYS A 429 9.08 6.53 34.69
CA LYS A 429 9.96 6.86 35.82
C LYS A 429 10.72 5.61 36.22
N GLY A 430 11.88 5.79 36.83
CA GLY A 430 12.75 4.70 37.24
C GLY A 430 13.54 4.10 36.10
N GLU A 431 14.07 2.94 36.33
CA GLU A 431 14.91 2.20 35.37
C GLU A 431 14.73 0.68 35.52
N VAL A 432 14.95 -0.03 34.41
CA VAL A 432 15.09 -1.50 34.39
C VAL A 432 16.53 -1.79 33.99
N THR A 433 17.25 -2.52 34.84
CA THR A 433 18.67 -2.81 34.61
C THR A 433 18.94 -4.30 34.53
N ILE A 434 19.93 -4.68 33.73
CA ILE A 434 20.50 -6.03 33.67
C ILE A 434 22.01 -5.89 33.96
N ASN A 435 22.52 -6.57 35.00
CA ASN A 435 23.88 -6.41 35.49
C ASN A 435 24.25 -4.92 35.75
N GLY A 436 23.27 -4.13 36.24
CA GLY A 436 23.47 -2.70 36.50
C GLY A 436 23.41 -1.80 35.27
N VAL A 437 23.27 -2.34 34.05
CA VAL A 437 23.13 -1.57 32.80
C VAL A 437 21.66 -1.35 32.50
N ASP A 438 21.24 -0.09 32.37
CA ASP A 438 19.88 0.25 31.98
C ASP A 438 19.57 -0.29 30.55
N VAL A 439 18.44 -0.98 30.40
CA VAL A 439 18.01 -1.56 29.12
C VAL A 439 17.89 -0.51 28.00
N ARG A 440 17.73 0.78 28.35
CA ARG A 440 17.69 1.89 27.39
C ARG A 440 19.06 2.25 26.82
N GLN A 441 20.15 1.85 27.49
CA GLN A 441 21.52 2.10 27.05
C GLN A 441 22.05 0.99 26.12
N THR A 442 21.31 -0.09 25.93
CA THR A 442 21.70 -1.23 25.09
C THR A 442 20.95 -1.20 23.76
N ARG A 443 21.57 -1.70 22.67
CA ARG A 443 20.85 -1.90 21.41
C ARG A 443 19.69 -2.87 21.61
N VAL A 444 18.53 -2.54 21.10
CA VAL A 444 17.31 -3.36 21.23
C VAL A 444 17.53 -4.79 20.73
N ARG A 445 18.30 -4.96 19.62
CA ARG A 445 18.64 -6.28 19.08
C ARG A 445 19.48 -7.10 20.08
N ASP A 446 20.49 -6.49 20.67
CA ASP A 446 21.41 -7.16 21.61
C ASP A 446 20.68 -7.50 22.90
N LEU A 447 19.88 -6.57 23.44
CA LEU A 447 19.01 -6.80 24.59
C LEU A 447 18.08 -8.00 24.37
N ARG A 448 17.31 -8.00 23.27
CA ARG A 448 16.37 -9.08 22.96
C ARG A 448 17.03 -10.40 22.59
N SER A 449 18.30 -10.39 22.21
CA SER A 449 19.08 -11.62 22.02
C SER A 449 19.29 -12.40 23.31
N LEU A 450 19.29 -11.71 24.47
CA LEU A 450 19.42 -12.31 25.79
C LEU A 450 18.14 -12.97 26.29
N MET A 451 17.00 -12.77 25.60
CA MET A 451 15.67 -13.16 26.09
C MET A 451 14.98 -14.15 25.19
N GLY A 452 14.27 -15.11 25.76
CA GLY A 452 13.28 -15.96 25.10
C GLY A 452 11.90 -15.64 25.66
N ILE A 453 10.92 -15.52 24.79
CA ILE A 453 9.55 -15.18 25.18
C ILE A 453 8.62 -16.29 24.70
N VAL A 454 7.80 -16.82 25.59
CA VAL A 454 6.72 -17.75 25.28
C VAL A 454 5.42 -17.10 25.70
N ASN A 455 4.62 -16.68 24.72
CA ASN A 455 3.36 -15.97 24.95
C ASN A 455 2.22 -16.95 25.26
N GLN A 456 1.15 -16.44 25.85
CA GLN A 456 -0.10 -17.15 26.09
C GLN A 456 -0.67 -17.75 24.81
N GLU A 457 -0.71 -16.96 23.74
CA GLU A 457 -1.13 -17.41 22.41
C GLU A 457 0.11 -17.69 21.55
N ALA A 458 0.37 -18.96 21.25
CA ALA A 458 1.49 -19.37 20.43
C ALA A 458 1.22 -19.01 18.95
N ILE A 459 1.82 -17.92 18.48
CA ILE A 459 1.70 -17.47 17.08
C ILE A 459 2.72 -18.22 16.23
N LEU A 460 2.23 -18.96 15.22
CA LEU A 460 3.02 -19.60 14.18
C LEU A 460 2.79 -18.90 12.84
N PHE A 461 3.84 -18.83 12.04
CA PHE A 461 3.76 -18.31 10.68
C PHE A 461 3.36 -19.44 9.71
N ASN A 462 2.70 -19.09 8.62
CA ASN A 462 2.35 -20.05 7.58
C ASN A 462 3.59 -20.50 6.80
N ASP A 463 4.35 -21.36 7.45
CA ASP A 463 5.63 -21.87 7.00
C ASP A 463 5.84 -23.30 7.55
N THR A 464 6.97 -23.93 7.29
CA THR A 464 7.30 -25.26 7.78
C THR A 464 7.52 -25.29 9.30
N PHE A 465 7.48 -26.48 9.91
CA PHE A 465 7.89 -26.64 11.31
C PHE A 465 9.33 -26.20 11.51
N PHE A 466 10.23 -26.56 10.59
CA PHE A 466 11.63 -26.15 10.63
C PHE A 466 11.78 -24.64 10.71
N ASN A 467 11.16 -23.90 9.78
CA ASN A 467 11.23 -22.45 9.73
C ASN A 467 10.55 -21.77 10.93
N ASN A 468 9.48 -22.35 11.47
CA ASN A 468 8.85 -21.86 12.68
C ASN A 468 9.74 -22.04 13.92
N ILE A 469 10.47 -23.15 14.03
CA ILE A 469 11.39 -23.40 15.17
C ILE A 469 12.65 -22.53 15.04
N THR A 470 13.20 -22.37 13.83
CA THR A 470 14.39 -21.54 13.56
C THR A 470 14.11 -20.05 13.51
N PHE A 471 12.86 -19.61 13.65
CA PHE A 471 12.45 -18.19 13.47
C PHE A 471 13.25 -17.17 14.29
N GLY A 472 13.77 -17.55 15.44
CA GLY A 472 14.54 -16.67 16.34
C GLY A 472 16.07 -16.72 16.17
N VAL A 473 16.59 -17.48 15.22
CA VAL A 473 18.01 -17.71 14.99
C VAL A 473 18.40 -17.44 13.55
N ASP A 474 19.68 -17.11 13.32
CA ASP A 474 20.22 -16.86 11.98
C ASP A 474 20.81 -18.16 11.43
N THR A 475 20.07 -18.83 10.56
CA THR A 475 20.50 -20.11 9.96
C THR A 475 21.60 -19.96 8.91
N SER A 476 22.00 -18.75 8.53
CA SER A 476 23.17 -18.51 7.68
C SER A 476 24.49 -18.69 8.44
N GLN A 477 24.44 -18.68 9.78
CA GLN A 477 25.55 -18.97 10.68
C GLN A 477 25.63 -20.48 10.95
N PRO A 478 26.81 -21.03 11.32
CA PRO A 478 26.90 -22.40 11.78
C PRO A 478 26.00 -22.68 12.99
N ALA A 479 25.38 -23.84 13.03
CA ALA A 479 24.59 -24.25 14.18
C ALA A 479 25.49 -24.45 15.44
N PRO A 480 24.90 -24.29 16.64
CA PRO A 480 25.66 -24.47 17.89
C PRO A 480 26.26 -25.87 18.02
N ASN A 481 27.39 -25.97 18.74
CA ASN A 481 28.05 -27.23 19.11
C ASN A 481 28.48 -28.13 17.94
N GLY A 482 28.75 -27.55 16.75
CA GLY A 482 29.20 -28.32 15.58
C GLY A 482 28.14 -29.23 14.98
N GLN A 483 26.87 -29.07 15.35
CA GLN A 483 25.71 -29.79 14.79
C GLN A 483 25.28 -29.18 13.46
N THR A 484 24.42 -29.91 12.71
CA THR A 484 23.65 -29.30 11.64
C THR A 484 22.40 -28.61 12.20
N TRP A 485 21.80 -27.69 11.42
CA TRP A 485 20.56 -27.03 11.85
C TRP A 485 19.40 -28.02 12.01
N GLU A 486 19.35 -29.07 11.19
CA GLU A 486 18.38 -30.15 11.30
C GLU A 486 18.49 -30.88 12.63
N GLN A 487 19.73 -31.23 13.04
CA GLN A 487 19.99 -31.87 14.34
C GLN A 487 19.63 -30.95 15.52
N ALA A 488 19.98 -29.66 15.42
CA ALA A 488 19.67 -28.68 16.46
C ALA A 488 18.17 -28.46 16.63
N VAL A 489 17.42 -28.40 15.51
CA VAL A 489 15.97 -28.29 15.48
C VAL A 489 15.31 -29.55 16.04
N GLU A 490 15.77 -30.72 15.64
CA GLU A 490 15.27 -32.01 16.16
C GLU A 490 15.47 -32.11 17.67
N ASN A 491 16.65 -31.77 18.18
CA ASN A 491 16.95 -31.77 19.61
C ASN A 491 16.04 -30.80 20.37
N ALA A 492 15.85 -29.59 19.86
CA ALA A 492 14.95 -28.62 20.46
C ALA A 492 13.49 -29.12 20.48
N ALA A 493 13.04 -29.76 19.39
CA ALA A 493 11.71 -30.33 19.30
C ALA A 493 11.51 -31.54 20.25
N ARG A 494 12.55 -32.38 20.43
CA ARG A 494 12.51 -33.49 21.40
C ARG A 494 12.38 -32.98 22.83
N ILE A 495 13.17 -31.97 23.21
CA ILE A 495 13.10 -31.34 24.53
C ILE A 495 11.71 -30.71 24.77
N ALA A 496 11.13 -30.11 23.74
CA ALA A 496 9.78 -29.53 23.78
C ALA A 496 8.64 -30.56 23.65
N ASN A 497 8.94 -31.85 23.62
CA ASN A 497 7.97 -32.92 23.36
C ASN A 497 7.18 -32.72 22.04
N ALA A 498 7.82 -32.14 21.02
CA ALA A 498 7.19 -31.83 19.74
C ALA A 498 7.58 -32.80 18.61
N HIS A 499 8.71 -33.52 18.74
CA HIS A 499 9.26 -34.36 17.70
C HIS A 499 8.28 -35.40 17.14
N ASP A 500 7.61 -36.13 18.04
CA ASP A 500 6.77 -37.29 17.65
C ASP A 500 5.61 -36.86 16.75
N PHE A 501 4.85 -35.83 17.15
CA PHE A 501 3.73 -35.37 16.31
C PHE A 501 4.18 -34.68 15.02
N ILE A 502 5.41 -34.10 14.97
CA ILE A 502 5.99 -33.57 13.74
C ILE A 502 6.27 -34.72 12.77
N MET A 503 6.86 -35.82 13.26
CA MET A 503 7.18 -37.00 12.45
C MET A 503 5.95 -37.79 11.99
N GLU A 504 4.81 -37.64 12.63
CA GLU A 504 3.52 -38.18 12.18
C GLU A 504 2.96 -37.46 10.95
N THR A 505 3.51 -36.27 10.60
CA THR A 505 3.08 -35.52 9.42
C THR A 505 3.80 -36.02 8.15
N PRO A 506 3.19 -35.90 6.95
CA PRO A 506 3.72 -36.49 5.70
C PRO A 506 5.18 -36.10 5.37
N ASP A 507 5.53 -34.83 5.58
CA ASP A 507 6.84 -34.27 5.23
C ASP A 507 7.69 -33.96 6.48
N GLY A 508 7.30 -34.47 7.68
CA GLY A 508 8.00 -34.23 8.93
C GLY A 508 8.23 -32.74 9.20
N TYR A 509 9.48 -32.36 9.47
CA TYR A 509 9.85 -30.97 9.73
C TYR A 509 9.59 -29.99 8.56
N GLN A 510 9.44 -30.47 7.33
CA GLN A 510 9.13 -29.65 6.16
C GLN A 510 7.63 -29.47 5.93
N THR A 511 6.79 -30.09 6.75
CA THR A 511 5.33 -29.88 6.69
C THR A 511 4.94 -28.47 7.09
N THR A 512 4.08 -27.82 6.26
CA THR A 512 3.56 -26.47 6.50
C THR A 512 2.45 -26.50 7.55
N VAL A 513 2.56 -25.67 8.59
CA VAL A 513 1.62 -25.61 9.73
C VAL A 513 0.28 -24.93 9.42
N GLY A 514 0.15 -24.30 8.26
CA GLY A 514 -1.03 -23.52 7.87
C GLY A 514 -1.05 -22.11 8.46
N ASP A 515 -2.07 -21.34 8.09
CA ASP A 515 -2.21 -19.96 8.57
C ASP A 515 -2.39 -19.94 10.09
N ARG A 516 -1.52 -19.20 10.79
CA ARG A 516 -1.44 -19.14 12.27
C ARG A 516 -1.40 -20.52 12.95
N GLY A 517 -0.91 -21.56 12.27
CA GLY A 517 -0.90 -22.90 12.81
C GLY A 517 -2.28 -23.54 12.90
N SER A 518 -3.20 -23.21 11.98
CA SER A 518 -4.60 -23.67 11.98
C SER A 518 -4.75 -25.20 11.89
N LYS A 519 -3.73 -25.90 11.41
CA LYS A 519 -3.71 -27.37 11.32
C LYS A 519 -3.32 -28.04 12.65
N LEU A 520 -2.95 -27.27 13.67
CA LEU A 520 -2.41 -27.78 14.94
C LEU A 520 -3.35 -27.51 16.11
N SER A 521 -3.33 -28.42 17.11
CA SER A 521 -3.98 -28.16 18.38
C SER A 521 -3.29 -27.04 19.16
N GLY A 522 -3.96 -26.46 20.16
CA GLY A 522 -3.36 -25.44 21.03
C GLY A 522 -2.04 -25.90 21.67
N GLY A 523 -2.04 -27.12 22.22
CA GLY A 523 -0.86 -27.72 22.84
C GLY A 523 0.28 -28.00 21.85
N GLN A 524 -0.03 -28.39 20.60
CA GLN A 524 0.98 -28.55 19.56
C GLN A 524 1.62 -27.20 19.18
N ARG A 525 0.82 -26.14 18.99
CA ARG A 525 1.35 -24.79 18.74
C ARG A 525 2.27 -24.32 19.86
N GLN A 526 1.84 -24.54 21.12
CA GLN A 526 2.62 -24.14 22.29
C GLN A 526 3.98 -24.88 22.35
N ARG A 527 4.01 -26.20 22.08
CA ARG A 527 5.26 -26.96 22.02
C ARG A 527 6.21 -26.48 20.92
N ILE A 528 5.72 -26.04 19.76
CA ILE A 528 6.56 -25.42 18.73
C ILE A 528 7.13 -24.07 19.22
N SER A 529 6.32 -23.27 19.92
CA SER A 529 6.81 -22.01 20.53
C SER A 529 7.89 -22.25 21.59
N ILE A 530 7.73 -23.30 22.38
CA ILE A 530 8.75 -23.73 23.36
C ILE A 530 10.02 -24.22 22.64
N ALA A 531 9.89 -25.04 21.58
CA ALA A 531 11.03 -25.49 20.77
C ALA A 531 11.83 -24.30 20.19
N ARG A 532 11.13 -23.25 19.72
CA ARG A 532 11.73 -21.98 19.28
C ARG A 532 12.57 -21.33 20.38
N ALA A 533 12.05 -21.29 21.62
CA ALA A 533 12.76 -20.72 22.75
C ALA A 533 13.96 -21.58 23.18
N ILE A 534 13.83 -22.90 23.14
CA ILE A 534 14.91 -23.86 23.43
C ILE A 534 16.06 -23.69 22.44
N LEU A 535 15.75 -23.65 21.14
CA LEU A 535 16.76 -23.51 20.08
C LEU A 535 17.55 -22.21 20.21
N LYS A 536 16.87 -21.11 20.56
CA LYS A 536 17.52 -19.80 20.80
C LYS A 536 18.47 -19.82 22.00
N ASN A 537 18.22 -20.66 22.99
CA ASN A 537 19.01 -20.84 24.23
C ASN A 537 19.34 -19.52 24.96
N PRO A 538 18.39 -18.70 25.35
CA PRO A 538 18.61 -17.43 26.00
C PRO A 538 18.86 -17.58 27.49
N PRO A 539 19.65 -16.70 28.16
CA PRO A 539 19.87 -16.71 29.61
C PRO A 539 18.65 -16.24 30.42
N ILE A 540 17.74 -15.48 29.79
CA ILE A 540 16.52 -14.93 30.41
C ILE A 540 15.29 -15.49 29.68
N LEU A 541 14.29 -15.92 30.45
CA LEU A 541 13.00 -16.37 29.92
C LEU A 541 11.87 -15.52 30.46
N ILE A 542 10.91 -15.21 29.58
CA ILE A 542 9.65 -14.58 29.94
C ILE A 542 8.53 -15.49 29.45
N LEU A 543 7.74 -15.99 30.38
CA LEU A 543 6.64 -16.91 30.13
C LEU A 543 5.32 -16.24 30.51
N ASP A 544 4.42 -16.05 29.54
CA ASP A 544 3.11 -15.47 29.78
C ASP A 544 2.05 -16.57 29.61
N GLU A 545 1.47 -17.03 30.72
CA GLU A 545 0.33 -17.98 30.81
C GLU A 545 0.29 -19.13 29.78
N ALA A 546 1.42 -19.80 29.56
CA ALA A 546 1.63 -20.74 28.46
C ALA A 546 0.70 -21.99 28.42
N THR A 547 -0.23 -22.18 29.38
CA THR A 547 -1.05 -23.40 29.51
C THR A 547 -2.56 -23.19 29.71
N SER A 548 -3.06 -21.97 29.76
CA SER A 548 -4.43 -21.63 30.18
C SER A 548 -5.58 -22.19 29.32
N ALA A 549 -5.31 -22.56 28.05
CA ALA A 549 -6.33 -23.00 27.09
C ALA A 549 -6.16 -24.47 26.65
N LEU A 550 -5.45 -25.32 27.44
CA LEU A 550 -5.12 -26.68 27.06
C LEU A 550 -5.97 -27.71 27.82
N ASP A 551 -6.22 -28.86 27.18
CA ASP A 551 -6.75 -30.04 27.85
C ASP A 551 -5.73 -30.64 28.82
N THR A 552 -6.17 -31.34 29.87
CA THR A 552 -5.33 -31.84 30.96
C THR A 552 -4.14 -32.69 30.50
N LYS A 553 -4.28 -33.49 29.43
CA LYS A 553 -3.19 -34.31 28.89
C LYS A 553 -2.14 -33.47 28.17
N SER A 554 -2.57 -32.57 27.33
CA SER A 554 -1.69 -31.61 26.61
C SER A 554 -1.01 -30.66 27.58
N GLU A 555 -1.70 -30.23 28.62
CA GLU A 555 -1.17 -29.38 29.68
C GLU A 555 0.06 -29.99 30.36
N LYS A 556 -0.06 -31.26 30.84
CA LYS A 556 1.07 -31.96 31.49
C LYS A 556 2.30 -32.01 30.57
N ILE A 557 2.12 -32.35 29.30
CA ILE A 557 3.18 -32.45 28.32
C ILE A 557 3.87 -31.06 28.10
N VAL A 558 3.06 -30.00 28.02
CA VAL A 558 3.57 -28.62 27.87
C VAL A 558 4.28 -28.16 29.15
N GLN A 559 3.74 -28.49 30.32
CA GLN A 559 4.36 -28.17 31.62
C GLN A 559 5.74 -28.83 31.76
N ASP A 560 5.87 -30.13 31.45
CA ASP A 560 7.15 -30.85 31.44
C ASP A 560 8.18 -30.19 30.49
N ALA A 561 7.72 -29.72 29.32
CA ALA A 561 8.58 -29.01 28.36
C ALA A 561 9.02 -27.64 28.89
N LEU A 562 8.12 -26.90 29.56
CA LEU A 562 8.45 -25.62 30.19
C LEU A 562 9.45 -25.79 31.36
N GLU A 563 9.30 -26.81 32.21
CA GLU A 563 10.23 -27.09 33.30
C GLU A 563 11.65 -27.38 32.78
N ARG A 564 11.77 -28.16 31.69
CA ARG A 564 13.05 -28.38 31.01
C ARG A 564 13.61 -27.08 30.40
N LEU A 565 12.77 -26.24 29.86
CA LEU A 565 13.16 -24.94 29.30
C LEU A 565 13.66 -24.00 30.40
N MET A 566 13.03 -23.96 31.58
CA MET A 566 13.38 -23.05 32.70
C MET A 566 14.66 -23.43 33.42
N LYS A 567 15.09 -24.68 33.34
CA LYS A 567 16.27 -25.17 34.06
C LYS A 567 17.51 -24.34 33.73
N ASP A 568 18.23 -23.92 34.81
CA ASP A 568 19.47 -23.13 34.75
C ASP A 568 19.31 -21.74 34.07
N ARG A 569 18.09 -21.16 34.04
CA ARG A 569 17.82 -19.85 33.46
C ARG A 569 17.06 -18.93 34.41
N THR A 570 17.33 -17.64 34.32
CA THR A 570 16.57 -16.62 35.05
C THR A 570 15.18 -16.47 34.35
N THR A 571 14.13 -16.75 35.10
CA THR A 571 12.78 -16.87 34.50
C THR A 571 11.79 -15.93 35.18
N ILE A 572 11.04 -15.15 34.38
CA ILE A 572 9.89 -14.37 34.82
C ILE A 572 8.63 -15.07 34.26
N VAL A 573 7.72 -15.46 35.13
CA VAL A 573 6.48 -16.14 34.75
C VAL A 573 5.29 -15.28 35.17
N VAL A 574 4.45 -14.91 34.21
CA VAL A 574 3.11 -14.38 34.50
C VAL A 574 2.23 -15.58 34.82
N ALA A 575 2.01 -15.83 36.11
CA ALA A 575 1.44 -17.07 36.56
C ALA A 575 -0.07 -16.98 36.82
N HIS A 576 -0.80 -17.93 36.24
CA HIS A 576 -2.22 -18.14 36.46
C HIS A 576 -2.53 -19.53 37.03
N ARG A 577 -1.49 -20.37 37.24
CA ARG A 577 -1.63 -21.73 37.76
C ARG A 577 -0.89 -21.93 39.07
N LEU A 578 -1.57 -22.59 40.01
CA LEU A 578 -1.04 -22.86 41.35
C LEU A 578 0.26 -23.67 41.33
N SER A 579 0.39 -24.66 40.45
CA SER A 579 1.61 -25.47 40.33
C SER A 579 2.84 -24.65 39.97
N THR A 580 2.72 -23.72 39.05
CA THR A 580 3.81 -22.84 38.64
C THR A 580 4.18 -21.83 39.75
N ILE A 581 3.16 -21.31 40.44
CA ILE A 581 3.35 -20.35 41.54
C ILE A 581 4.10 -20.98 42.71
N ARG A 582 3.71 -22.21 43.09
CA ARG A 582 4.25 -22.91 44.24
C ARG A 582 5.77 -23.18 44.14
N ASN A 583 6.23 -23.44 42.92
CA ASN A 583 7.62 -23.79 42.65
C ASN A 583 8.55 -22.56 42.43
N ALA A 584 8.00 -21.33 42.49
CA ALA A 584 8.77 -20.12 42.29
C ALA A 584 9.68 -19.78 43.46
N ASP A 585 10.90 -19.33 43.17
CA ASP A 585 11.86 -18.85 44.19
C ASP A 585 11.40 -17.53 44.82
N ILE A 586 10.72 -16.69 43.99
CA ILE A 586 10.17 -15.42 44.39
C ILE A 586 8.77 -15.29 43.80
N ILE A 587 7.78 -15.03 44.64
CA ILE A 587 6.42 -14.70 44.24
C ILE A 587 6.23 -13.20 44.46
N CYS A 588 5.83 -12.48 43.40
CA CYS A 588 5.50 -11.05 43.47
C CYS A 588 3.99 -10.88 43.26
N VAL A 589 3.29 -10.42 44.29
CA VAL A 589 1.85 -10.15 44.24
C VAL A 589 1.63 -8.71 43.79
N ILE A 590 1.00 -8.55 42.64
CA ILE A 590 0.71 -7.23 42.06
C ILE A 590 -0.76 -6.90 42.26
N HIS A 591 -1.03 -5.80 42.94
CA HIS A 591 -2.35 -5.25 43.15
C HIS A 591 -2.34 -3.75 42.88
N ASP A 592 -3.29 -3.27 42.07
CA ASP A 592 -3.40 -1.88 41.62
C ASP A 592 -2.08 -1.25 41.14
N GLY A 593 -1.32 -2.04 40.36
CA GLY A 593 -0.06 -1.60 39.77
C GLY A 593 1.13 -1.53 40.73
N ARG A 594 1.04 -2.07 41.93
CA ARG A 594 2.10 -2.10 42.94
C ARG A 594 2.41 -3.51 43.37
N ILE A 595 3.65 -3.80 43.75
CA ILE A 595 4.02 -5.03 44.45
C ILE A 595 3.59 -4.85 45.91
N VAL A 596 2.57 -5.58 46.34
CA VAL A 596 2.03 -5.51 47.71
C VAL A 596 2.62 -6.58 48.63
N GLU A 597 3.02 -7.72 48.07
CA GLU A 597 3.66 -8.83 48.79
C GLU A 597 4.74 -9.45 47.92
N GLN A 598 5.84 -9.86 48.54
CA GLN A 598 6.96 -10.55 47.91
C GLN A 598 7.55 -11.57 48.85
N GLY A 599 7.75 -12.82 48.43
CA GLY A 599 8.35 -13.88 49.25
C GLY A 599 8.16 -15.25 48.61
N LYS A 600 8.39 -16.31 49.38
CA LYS A 600 8.14 -17.71 49.00
C LYS A 600 6.69 -18.10 49.28
N HIS A 601 6.27 -19.22 48.68
CA HIS A 601 4.91 -19.74 48.81
C HIS A 601 4.44 -19.86 50.27
N ASP A 602 5.22 -20.56 51.10
CA ASP A 602 4.85 -20.85 52.51
C ASP A 602 4.86 -19.56 53.36
N GLU A 603 5.81 -18.65 53.10
CA GLU A 603 5.93 -17.36 53.78
C GLU A 603 4.67 -16.51 53.51
N LEU A 604 4.27 -16.40 52.24
CA LEU A 604 3.13 -15.57 51.83
C LEU A 604 1.78 -16.18 52.27
N LEU A 605 1.68 -17.50 52.37
CA LEU A 605 0.49 -18.12 52.95
C LEU A 605 0.39 -17.83 54.46
N ALA A 606 1.51 -17.86 55.17
CA ALA A 606 1.52 -17.57 56.61
C ALA A 606 1.15 -16.09 56.94
N LEU A 607 1.41 -15.16 56.02
CA LEU A 607 1.00 -13.75 56.15
C LEU A 607 -0.53 -13.54 56.05
N ASN A 608 -1.27 -14.53 55.55
CA ASN A 608 -2.73 -14.45 55.34
C ASN A 608 -3.22 -13.19 54.63
N GLY A 609 -2.39 -12.68 53.71
CA GLY A 609 -2.60 -11.43 52.97
C GLY A 609 -3.30 -11.59 51.63
N TYR A 610 -2.91 -10.78 50.65
CA TYR A 610 -3.45 -10.85 49.28
C TYR A 610 -3.16 -12.17 48.58
N TYR A 611 -1.95 -12.71 48.75
CA TYR A 611 -1.55 -14.01 48.21
C TYR A 611 -2.45 -15.14 48.70
N ALA A 612 -2.64 -15.25 50.03
CA ALA A 612 -3.47 -16.29 50.62
C ALA A 612 -4.90 -16.25 50.09
N LYS A 613 -5.47 -15.05 49.90
CA LYS A 613 -6.81 -14.89 49.34
C LYS A 613 -6.87 -15.32 47.87
N LEU A 614 -5.88 -14.94 47.04
CA LEU A 614 -5.80 -15.36 45.64
C LEU A 614 -5.63 -16.89 45.53
N TYR A 615 -4.79 -17.47 46.40
CA TYR A 615 -4.57 -18.89 46.42
C TYR A 615 -5.85 -19.67 46.78
N ALA A 616 -6.59 -19.22 47.79
CA ALA A 616 -7.87 -19.82 48.21
C ALA A 616 -8.97 -19.72 47.15
N MET A 617 -8.91 -18.73 46.23
CA MET A 617 -9.85 -18.60 45.11
C MET A 617 -9.53 -19.55 43.94
N GLN A 618 -8.30 -20.06 43.86
CA GLN A 618 -7.83 -20.90 42.77
C GLN A 618 -7.67 -22.40 43.18
N SER A 619 -7.64 -22.68 44.48
CA SER A 619 -7.66 -24.02 45.05
C SER A 619 -9.07 -24.56 45.18
#